data_cbb104690f2d9ab736496df72175e0c2
#
_entry.id   cbb104690f2d9ab736496df72175e0c2
#
_cell.length_a   1.000
_cell.length_b   1.000
_cell.length_c   1.000
_cell.angle_alpha   90.00
_cell.angle_beta   90.00
_cell.angle_gamma   90.00
#
_symmetry.space_group_name_H-M   'P 1'
#
loop_
_entity.id
_entity.type
_entity.pdbx_description
1 polymer ?
#
loop_
_entity_poly.entity_id
_entity_poly.type
_entity_poly.pdbx_seq_one_letter_code
_entity_poly.pdbx_strand_id
1 'polypeptide(L)'
;MTDWCILINTTPKYMSLAEVQITCLRRYVPQLAAVPIFLATELTLNHPIVKRILALPNIQYVSLNSSDADFIESRIAAMEYLSFFKFILPLQEDFWTDRCPDLVRLNSALDILRSDDLIQSIRLMPCPGPSRYDINYSANSEFKIIGPQDTYRFTYQATLWRPETYTAFLRTIKNRALPEYNKLDADKRPSWSSYCVRKNVAENLEGQQIFMDLFMTPKSIHLSIDRPLAHPNAVLLAPWPYRPTAVVQGLLEPWAKEFAQREGFKTLDGWY
;
A
#
# COMPACT_ATOMS: atom_id res chain seq x y z
N MET A 1 18.36 7.70 -12.95
CA MET A 1 17.50 7.50 -11.76
C MET A 1 16.15 7.00 -12.22
N THR A 2 15.53 6.07 -11.49
CA THR A 2 14.16 5.62 -11.76
C THR A 2 13.18 6.76 -11.43
N ASP A 3 12.10 6.87 -12.19
CA ASP A 3 11.04 7.87 -11.96
C ASP A 3 9.98 7.39 -10.96
N TRP A 4 10.17 6.21 -10.37
CA TRP A 4 9.29 5.60 -9.38
C TRP A 4 10.07 4.94 -8.24
N CYS A 5 9.39 4.73 -7.12
CA CYS A 5 9.93 4.07 -5.93
C CYS A 5 8.89 3.16 -5.27
N ILE A 6 9.36 2.31 -4.34
CA ILE A 6 8.53 1.53 -3.44
C ILE A 6 8.52 2.22 -2.08
N LEU A 7 7.35 2.33 -1.47
CA LEU A 7 7.18 2.86 -0.11
C LEU A 7 6.67 1.77 0.81
N ILE A 8 7.38 1.52 1.91
CA ILE A 8 6.91 0.75 3.06
C ILE A 8 6.72 1.72 4.22
N ASN A 9 5.46 2.02 4.51
CA ASN A 9 5.11 2.86 5.66
C ASN A 9 4.69 1.93 6.80
N THR A 10 5.39 1.99 7.93
CA THR A 10 5.18 1.07 9.06
C THR A 10 5.30 1.77 10.39
N THR A 11 4.54 1.31 11.37
CA THR A 11 4.60 1.77 12.75
C THR A 11 5.63 0.96 13.55
N PRO A 12 6.07 1.45 14.73
CA PRO A 12 7.00 0.70 15.59
C PRO A 12 6.54 -0.74 15.89
N LYS A 13 5.24 -0.94 16.09
CA LYS A 13 4.66 -2.27 16.37
C LYS A 13 4.86 -3.25 15.21
N TYR A 14 4.80 -2.78 13.97
CA TYR A 14 4.85 -3.62 12.77
C TYR A 14 6.24 -3.67 12.12
N MET A 15 7.26 -3.09 12.76
CA MET A 15 8.60 -2.96 12.19
C MET A 15 9.25 -4.30 11.84
N SER A 16 9.05 -5.34 12.66
CA SER A 16 9.60 -6.67 12.37
C SER A 16 8.95 -7.30 11.13
N LEU A 17 7.68 -7.00 10.87
CA LEU A 17 6.99 -7.43 9.65
C LEU A 17 7.53 -6.70 8.42
N ALA A 18 7.80 -5.41 8.54
CA ALA A 18 8.44 -4.63 7.50
C ALA A 18 9.85 -5.15 7.17
N GLU A 19 10.60 -5.63 8.17
CA GLU A 19 11.91 -6.26 7.96
C GLU A 19 11.77 -7.52 7.08
N VAL A 20 10.78 -8.37 7.35
CA VAL A 20 10.48 -9.55 6.51
C VAL A 20 10.12 -9.10 5.10
N GLN A 21 9.19 -8.17 4.94
CA GLN A 21 8.73 -7.70 3.63
C GLN A 21 9.88 -7.13 2.79
N ILE A 22 10.69 -6.24 3.35
CA ILE A 22 11.79 -5.60 2.62
C ILE A 22 12.88 -6.61 2.27
N THR A 23 13.23 -7.51 3.20
CA THR A 23 14.21 -8.57 2.96
C THR A 23 13.73 -9.49 1.84
N CYS A 24 12.47 -9.91 1.88
CA CYS A 24 11.88 -10.77 0.85
C CYS A 24 11.81 -10.06 -0.51
N LEU A 25 11.45 -8.78 -0.55
CA LEU A 25 11.51 -7.98 -1.77
C LEU A 25 12.90 -8.03 -2.42
N ARG A 26 13.94 -7.78 -1.66
CA ARG A 26 15.32 -7.82 -2.17
C ARG A 26 15.77 -9.22 -2.57
N ARG A 27 15.30 -10.25 -1.89
CA ARG A 27 15.63 -11.65 -2.17
C ARG A 27 14.91 -12.19 -3.40
N TYR A 28 13.61 -11.98 -3.48
CA TYR A 28 12.76 -12.56 -4.53
C TYR A 28 12.64 -11.70 -5.79
N VAL A 29 13.01 -10.41 -5.70
CA VAL A 29 12.89 -9.47 -6.81
C VAL A 29 14.21 -8.74 -7.06
N PRO A 30 15.32 -9.46 -7.31
CA PRO A 30 16.62 -8.85 -7.56
C PRO A 30 16.63 -7.94 -8.79
N GLN A 31 15.72 -8.15 -9.74
CA GLN A 31 15.56 -7.31 -10.94
C GLN A 31 15.13 -5.88 -10.59
N LEU A 32 14.52 -5.65 -9.43
CA LEU A 32 14.17 -4.33 -8.92
C LEU A 32 15.23 -3.75 -7.96
N ALA A 33 16.46 -4.28 -7.96
CA ALA A 33 17.52 -3.78 -7.08
C ALA A 33 17.86 -2.29 -7.31
N ALA A 34 17.69 -1.80 -8.53
CA ALA A 34 17.88 -0.39 -8.89
C ALA A 34 16.73 0.52 -8.44
N VAL A 35 15.56 -0.03 -8.09
CA VAL A 35 14.41 0.73 -7.60
C VAL A 35 14.59 0.99 -6.11
N PRO A 36 14.59 2.26 -5.65
CA PRO A 36 14.73 2.56 -4.24
C PRO A 36 13.49 2.12 -3.45
N ILE A 37 13.72 1.53 -2.26
CA ILE A 37 12.68 1.29 -1.28
C ILE A 37 12.84 2.31 -0.16
N PHE A 38 11.78 3.01 0.16
CA PHE A 38 11.73 3.95 1.27
C PHE A 38 11.01 3.32 2.45
N LEU A 39 11.72 3.21 3.57
CA LEU A 39 11.16 2.82 4.86
C LEU A 39 10.74 4.09 5.60
N ALA A 40 9.44 4.33 5.71
CA ALA A 40 8.87 5.44 6.47
C ALA A 40 8.36 4.94 7.82
N THR A 41 8.90 5.50 8.91
CA THR A 41 8.60 5.07 10.29
C THR A 41 8.93 6.12 11.33
N GLU A 42 8.32 6.04 12.50
CA GLU A 42 8.61 6.84 13.69
C GLU A 42 9.85 6.35 14.47
N LEU A 43 10.32 5.14 14.20
CA LEU A 43 11.56 4.63 14.84
C LEU A 43 12.79 5.38 14.33
N THR A 44 13.71 5.64 15.23
CA THR A 44 14.95 6.34 14.88
C THR A 44 15.92 5.47 14.09
N LEU A 45 16.86 6.09 13.40
CA LEU A 45 17.98 5.42 12.70
C LEU A 45 18.81 4.50 13.60
N ASN A 46 18.79 4.74 14.92
CA ASN A 46 19.54 3.93 15.89
C ASN A 46 18.83 2.64 16.28
N HIS A 47 17.56 2.47 15.95
CA HIS A 47 16.82 1.25 16.26
C HIS A 47 17.43 0.03 15.57
N PRO A 48 17.66 -1.11 16.26
CA PRO A 48 18.35 -2.27 15.70
C PRO A 48 17.75 -2.80 14.41
N ILE A 49 16.42 -2.90 14.34
CA ILE A 49 15.73 -3.38 13.13
C ILE A 49 15.91 -2.40 11.97
N VAL A 50 15.79 -1.09 12.23
CA VAL A 50 16.01 -0.07 11.20
C VAL A 50 17.41 -0.17 10.62
N LYS A 51 18.45 -0.36 11.47
CA LYS A 51 19.82 -0.56 11.02
C LYS A 51 19.97 -1.80 10.13
N ARG A 52 19.33 -2.92 10.48
CA ARG A 52 19.40 -4.14 9.66
C ARG A 52 18.74 -3.94 8.31
N ILE A 53 17.57 -3.28 8.27
CA ILE A 53 16.87 -2.96 7.03
C ILE A 53 17.72 -2.04 6.15
N LEU A 54 18.31 -0.99 6.71
CA LEU A 54 19.13 -0.03 5.96
C LEU A 54 20.46 -0.61 5.47
N ALA A 55 20.91 -1.75 6.02
CA ALA A 55 22.05 -2.49 5.50
C ALA A 55 21.75 -3.24 4.19
N LEU A 56 20.48 -3.39 3.82
CA LEU A 56 20.08 -3.98 2.54
C LEU A 56 20.32 -2.96 1.39
N PRO A 57 20.54 -3.46 0.16
CA PRO A 57 20.86 -2.57 -0.96
C PRO A 57 19.69 -1.63 -1.31
N ASN A 58 20.06 -0.36 -1.56
CA ASN A 58 19.13 0.68 -2.06
C ASN A 58 17.86 0.87 -1.20
N ILE A 59 18.02 0.82 0.13
CA ILE A 59 17.00 1.18 1.09
C ILE A 59 17.30 2.59 1.61
N GLN A 60 16.25 3.42 1.69
CA GLN A 60 16.32 4.77 2.21
C GLN A 60 15.35 4.94 3.37
N TYR A 61 15.67 5.85 4.26
CA TYR A 61 14.90 6.11 5.47
C TYR A 61 14.13 7.42 5.35
N VAL A 62 12.86 7.38 5.76
CA VAL A 62 12.00 8.55 5.92
C VAL A 62 11.59 8.64 7.39
N SER A 63 12.05 9.68 8.08
CA SER A 63 11.64 9.93 9.46
C SER A 63 10.24 10.49 9.50
N LEU A 64 9.35 9.81 10.20
CA LEU A 64 8.02 10.29 10.53
C LEU A 64 8.08 10.90 11.94
N ASN A 65 8.04 12.21 12.03
CA ASN A 65 8.19 12.95 13.30
C ASN A 65 6.92 12.95 14.17
N SER A 66 6.06 11.97 14.03
CA SER A 66 4.84 11.92 14.84
C SER A 66 5.06 11.08 16.09
N SER A 67 4.75 11.63 17.25
CA SER A 67 4.80 10.89 18.53
C SER A 67 3.68 9.87 18.68
N ASP A 68 2.60 10.01 17.89
CA ASP A 68 1.48 9.11 17.81
C ASP A 68 1.34 8.64 16.37
N ALA A 69 1.65 7.37 16.13
CA ALA A 69 1.53 6.73 14.84
C ALA A 69 0.12 6.95 14.24
N ASP A 70 -0.07 8.07 13.60
CA ASP A 70 -1.32 8.37 12.91
C ASP A 70 -1.33 7.67 11.56
N PHE A 71 -2.24 6.73 11.40
CA PHE A 71 -2.37 5.90 10.21
C PHE A 71 -2.52 6.72 8.92
N ILE A 72 -3.22 7.84 8.94
CA ILE A 72 -3.44 8.70 7.76
C ILE A 72 -2.30 9.72 7.62
N GLU A 73 -1.94 10.41 8.70
CA GLU A 73 -0.90 11.44 8.69
C GLU A 73 0.46 10.89 8.25
N SER A 74 0.82 9.72 8.76
CA SER A 74 2.09 9.09 8.41
C SER A 74 2.18 8.78 6.90
N ARG A 75 1.06 8.35 6.30
CA ARG A 75 0.98 8.11 4.85
C ARG A 75 1.04 9.39 4.04
N ILE A 76 0.35 10.43 4.49
CA ILE A 76 0.43 11.76 3.85
C ILE A 76 1.87 12.26 3.90
N ALA A 77 2.49 12.27 5.08
CA ALA A 77 3.86 12.77 5.26
C ALA A 77 4.88 11.99 4.42
N ALA A 78 4.77 10.65 4.37
CA ALA A 78 5.63 9.83 3.55
C ALA A 78 5.47 10.12 2.05
N MET A 79 4.24 10.26 1.57
CA MET A 79 3.95 10.57 0.16
C MET A 79 4.45 11.96 -0.23
N GLU A 80 4.28 12.96 0.65
CA GLU A 80 4.77 14.32 0.43
C GLU A 80 6.29 14.37 0.36
N TYR A 81 6.96 13.63 1.25
CA TYR A 81 8.42 13.51 1.21
C TYR A 81 8.91 12.92 -0.12
N LEU A 82 8.13 12.01 -0.71
CA LEU A 82 8.48 11.30 -1.96
C LEU A 82 7.88 11.95 -3.21
N SER A 83 7.27 13.13 -3.12
CA SER A 83 6.58 13.81 -4.23
C SER A 83 7.46 14.16 -5.42
N PHE A 84 8.78 14.05 -5.31
CA PHE A 84 9.72 14.19 -6.42
C PHE A 84 9.79 12.96 -7.34
N PHE A 85 9.24 11.81 -6.93
CA PHE A 85 8.98 10.69 -7.83
C PHE A 85 7.67 10.91 -8.60
N LYS A 86 7.64 10.52 -9.87
CA LYS A 86 6.41 10.57 -10.65
C LYS A 86 5.39 9.54 -10.18
N PHE A 87 5.86 8.36 -9.73
CA PHE A 87 5.00 7.27 -9.30
C PHE A 87 5.55 6.63 -8.02
N ILE A 88 4.65 6.23 -7.15
CA ILE A 88 4.96 5.52 -5.91
C ILE A 88 4.13 4.24 -5.84
N LEU A 89 4.78 3.16 -5.45
CA LEU A 89 4.15 1.88 -5.12
C LEU A 89 4.18 1.70 -3.61
N PRO A 90 3.13 2.10 -2.87
CA PRO A 90 3.01 1.76 -1.46
C PRO A 90 2.68 0.28 -1.32
N LEU A 91 3.41 -0.39 -0.46
CA LEU A 91 3.19 -1.78 -0.06
C LEU A 91 2.99 -1.83 1.45
N GLN A 92 2.06 -2.63 1.89
CA GLN A 92 1.86 -2.87 3.32
C GLN A 92 2.91 -3.85 3.84
N GLU A 93 3.33 -3.65 5.07
CA GLU A 93 4.36 -4.40 5.75
C GLU A 93 4.00 -5.86 6.02
N ASP A 94 2.71 -6.19 6.02
CA ASP A 94 2.17 -7.51 6.33
C ASP A 94 1.64 -8.28 5.08
N PHE A 95 1.81 -7.72 3.87
CA PHE A 95 1.55 -8.40 2.60
C PHE A 95 2.86 -8.86 1.97
N TRP A 96 3.42 -9.92 2.50
CA TRP A 96 4.79 -10.34 2.16
C TRP A 96 4.94 -10.83 0.72
N THR A 97 6.00 -10.35 0.08
CA THR A 97 6.39 -10.77 -1.28
C THR A 97 7.19 -12.05 -1.20
N ASP A 98 6.64 -13.15 -1.70
CA ASP A 98 7.24 -14.48 -1.66
C ASP A 98 7.75 -14.98 -3.01
N ARG A 99 7.65 -14.16 -4.04
CA ARG A 99 8.08 -14.45 -5.41
C ARG A 99 8.20 -13.20 -6.27
N CYS A 100 8.87 -13.33 -7.41
CA CYS A 100 8.98 -12.23 -8.36
C CYS A 100 7.60 -11.86 -8.92
N PRO A 101 7.25 -10.55 -8.99
CA PRO A 101 6.09 -10.07 -9.72
C PRO A 101 6.27 -10.32 -11.23
N ASP A 102 5.18 -10.22 -11.99
CA ASP A 102 5.24 -10.18 -13.44
C ASP A 102 5.81 -8.83 -13.89
N LEU A 103 7.12 -8.81 -14.13
CA LEU A 103 7.85 -7.59 -14.48
C LEU A 103 7.45 -7.04 -15.84
N VAL A 104 7.00 -7.86 -16.77
CA VAL A 104 6.53 -7.39 -18.09
C VAL A 104 5.27 -6.55 -17.89
N ARG A 105 4.32 -7.02 -17.12
CA ARG A 105 3.09 -6.29 -16.81
C ARG A 105 3.32 -5.10 -15.92
N LEU A 106 4.25 -5.20 -14.96
CA LEU A 106 4.64 -4.05 -14.13
C LEU A 106 5.23 -2.92 -14.99
N ASN A 107 6.10 -3.25 -15.93
CA ASN A 107 6.65 -2.27 -16.86
C ASN A 107 5.56 -1.70 -17.78
N SER A 108 4.66 -2.54 -18.29
CA SER A 108 3.50 -2.07 -19.07
C SER A 108 2.65 -1.08 -18.29
N ALA A 109 2.38 -1.34 -16.99
CA ALA A 109 1.65 -0.41 -16.13
C ALA A 109 2.38 0.93 -15.96
N LEU A 110 3.70 0.89 -15.76
CA LEU A 110 4.52 2.12 -15.67
C LEU A 110 4.52 2.91 -16.99
N ASP A 111 4.58 2.23 -18.13
CA ASP A 111 4.56 2.88 -19.45
C ASP A 111 3.20 3.53 -19.73
N ILE A 112 2.09 2.90 -19.32
CA ILE A 112 0.76 3.50 -19.36
C ILE A 112 0.72 4.79 -18.53
N LEU A 113 1.20 4.74 -17.28
CA LEU A 113 1.24 5.92 -16.40
C LEU A 113 2.11 7.05 -16.98
N ARG A 114 3.18 6.72 -17.69
CA ARG A 114 4.07 7.71 -18.32
C ARG A 114 3.46 8.36 -19.56
N SER A 115 2.64 7.60 -20.29
CA SER A 115 2.09 8.02 -21.56
C SER A 115 0.77 8.77 -21.48
N ASP A 116 0.04 8.65 -20.36
CA ASP A 116 -1.30 9.22 -20.20
C ASP A 116 -1.46 9.86 -18.81
N ASP A 117 -1.48 11.18 -18.76
CA ASP A 117 -1.63 11.94 -17.51
C ASP A 117 -3.04 11.85 -16.91
N LEU A 118 -4.02 11.36 -17.64
CA LEU A 118 -5.35 11.09 -17.10
C LEU A 118 -5.33 9.88 -16.17
N ILE A 119 -4.38 8.94 -16.37
CA ILE A 119 -4.24 7.77 -15.50
C ILE A 119 -3.60 8.19 -14.17
N GLN A 120 -4.37 8.09 -13.10
CA GLN A 120 -3.96 8.52 -11.75
C GLN A 120 -3.45 7.37 -10.89
N SER A 121 -3.91 6.16 -11.16
CA SER A 121 -3.43 4.96 -10.48
C SER A 121 -3.60 3.71 -11.32
N ILE A 122 -2.76 2.70 -11.07
CA ILE A 122 -2.91 1.36 -11.64
C ILE A 122 -2.76 0.33 -10.52
N ARG A 123 -3.84 -0.36 -10.22
CA ARG A 123 -3.86 -1.46 -9.27
C ARG A 123 -3.17 -2.68 -9.86
N LEU A 124 -2.17 -3.19 -9.15
CA LEU A 124 -1.32 -4.30 -9.61
C LEU A 124 -1.78 -5.67 -9.14
N MET A 125 -2.79 -5.72 -8.28
CA MET A 125 -3.42 -6.95 -7.82
C MET A 125 -4.93 -6.73 -7.70
N PRO A 126 -5.76 -7.76 -7.93
CA PRO A 126 -7.19 -7.64 -7.73
C PRO A 126 -7.50 -7.46 -6.24
N CYS A 127 -8.46 -6.61 -5.92
CA CYS A 127 -9.00 -6.55 -4.56
C CYS A 127 -9.87 -7.75 -4.25
N PRO A 128 -9.94 -8.18 -2.98
CA PRO A 128 -10.92 -9.14 -2.55
C PRO A 128 -12.34 -8.56 -2.73
N GLY A 129 -13.20 -9.33 -3.37
CA GLY A 129 -14.59 -8.96 -3.61
C GLY A 129 -14.97 -8.97 -5.10
N PRO A 130 -16.27 -8.96 -5.40
CA PRO A 130 -16.74 -8.93 -6.78
C PRO A 130 -16.47 -7.55 -7.39
N SER A 131 -15.41 -7.45 -8.13
CA SER A 131 -15.15 -6.30 -8.98
C SER A 131 -15.76 -6.61 -10.34
N ARG A 132 -16.70 -5.82 -10.75
CA ARG A 132 -17.22 -5.86 -12.11
C ARG A 132 -16.44 -4.87 -12.96
N TYR A 133 -15.24 -5.24 -13.32
CA TYR A 133 -14.46 -4.45 -14.26
C TYR A 133 -14.98 -4.70 -15.67
N ASP A 134 -16.06 -4.03 -16.02
CA ASP A 134 -16.76 -4.25 -17.28
C ASP A 134 -16.17 -3.41 -18.43
N ILE A 135 -15.34 -2.40 -18.12
CA ILE A 135 -14.82 -1.47 -19.12
C ILE A 135 -13.35 -1.73 -19.38
N ASN A 136 -13.05 -2.19 -20.59
CA ASN A 136 -11.67 -2.35 -21.06
C ASN A 136 -10.98 -0.98 -21.19
N TYR A 137 -9.73 -0.90 -20.78
CA TYR A 137 -8.89 0.22 -21.17
C TYR A 137 -8.49 0.05 -22.65
N SER A 138 -8.85 1.01 -23.48
CA SER A 138 -8.75 0.87 -24.96
C SER A 138 -7.31 0.69 -25.46
N ALA A 139 -6.33 1.28 -24.77
CA ALA A 139 -4.93 1.19 -25.18
C ALA A 139 -4.27 -0.13 -24.75
N ASN A 140 -4.80 -0.83 -23.75
CA ASN A 140 -4.28 -2.13 -23.32
C ASN A 140 -5.38 -2.94 -22.60
N SER A 141 -5.87 -3.99 -23.26
CA SER A 141 -6.96 -4.84 -22.77
C SER A 141 -6.62 -5.68 -21.53
N GLU A 142 -5.34 -5.75 -21.14
CA GLU A 142 -4.94 -6.37 -19.87
C GLU A 142 -5.35 -5.56 -18.64
N PHE A 143 -5.76 -4.31 -18.85
CA PHE A 143 -6.23 -3.40 -17.81
C PHE A 143 -7.70 -3.05 -18.03
N LYS A 144 -8.40 -2.91 -16.92
CA LYS A 144 -9.79 -2.46 -16.86
C LYS A 144 -9.86 -1.09 -16.19
N ILE A 145 -10.80 -0.28 -16.61
CA ILE A 145 -11.13 0.97 -15.93
C ILE A 145 -11.92 0.63 -14.68
N ILE A 146 -11.47 1.12 -13.52
CA ILE A 146 -12.26 1.06 -12.29
C ILE A 146 -13.39 2.07 -12.44
N GLY A 147 -14.61 1.59 -12.48
CA GLY A 147 -15.82 2.39 -12.68
C GLY A 147 -16.47 2.85 -11.37
N PRO A 148 -17.44 3.77 -11.44
CA PRO A 148 -18.16 4.24 -10.25
C PRO A 148 -19.00 3.15 -9.58
N GLN A 149 -19.27 2.04 -10.25
CA GLN A 149 -20.02 0.90 -9.71
C GLN A 149 -19.12 -0.16 -9.07
N ASP A 150 -17.78 -0.02 -9.20
CA ASP A 150 -16.87 -0.97 -8.64
C ASP A 150 -16.76 -0.82 -7.12
N THR A 151 -16.60 -1.95 -6.44
CA THR A 151 -16.20 -1.98 -5.03
C THR A 151 -14.70 -1.71 -4.93
N TYR A 152 -14.25 -1.18 -3.78
CA TYR A 152 -12.84 -0.89 -3.54
C TYR A 152 -12.20 0.00 -4.64
N ARG A 153 -12.84 1.13 -4.96
CA ARG A 153 -12.27 2.13 -5.89
C ARG A 153 -10.91 2.63 -5.41
N PHE A 154 -10.79 2.87 -4.11
CA PHE A 154 -9.53 3.06 -3.40
C PHE A 154 -9.19 1.81 -2.60
N THR A 155 -7.90 1.48 -2.52
CA THR A 155 -7.36 0.42 -1.66
C THR A 155 -5.91 0.70 -1.29
N TYR A 156 -5.51 0.22 -0.12
CA TYR A 156 -4.11 0.24 0.33
C TYR A 156 -3.26 -0.90 -0.25
N GLN A 157 -3.84 -1.80 -1.01
CA GLN A 157 -3.09 -2.89 -1.66
C GLN A 157 -2.19 -2.37 -2.78
N ALA A 158 -1.26 -3.22 -3.25
CA ALA A 158 -0.28 -2.87 -4.25
C ALA A 158 -0.90 -2.13 -5.45
N THR A 159 -0.67 -0.84 -5.52
CA THR A 159 -1.19 0.07 -6.53
C THR A 159 -0.14 1.12 -6.83
N LEU A 160 0.21 1.30 -8.10
CA LEU A 160 1.02 2.43 -8.54
C LEU A 160 0.16 3.70 -8.49
N TRP A 161 0.66 4.74 -7.83
CA TRP A 161 -0.05 5.99 -7.65
C TRP A 161 0.77 7.17 -8.17
N ARG A 162 0.07 8.18 -8.71
CA ARG A 162 0.60 9.54 -8.70
C ARG A 162 0.48 10.07 -7.28
N PRO A 163 1.58 10.53 -6.66
CA PRO A 163 1.58 10.90 -5.23
C PRO A 163 0.56 11.99 -4.88
N GLU A 164 0.30 12.91 -5.80
CA GLU A 164 -0.64 14.01 -5.61
C GLU A 164 -2.08 13.50 -5.40
N THR A 165 -2.51 12.54 -6.22
CA THR A 165 -3.86 11.96 -6.14
C THR A 165 -4.06 11.21 -4.83
N TYR A 166 -3.07 10.39 -4.45
CA TYR A 166 -3.10 9.65 -3.20
C TYR A 166 -3.16 10.59 -1.97
N THR A 167 -2.29 11.60 -1.95
CA THR A 167 -2.21 12.58 -0.86
C THR A 167 -3.48 13.42 -0.76
N ALA A 168 -4.00 13.91 -1.89
CA ALA A 168 -5.24 14.69 -1.92
C ALA A 168 -6.43 13.89 -1.39
N PHE A 169 -6.53 12.60 -1.75
CA PHE A 169 -7.56 11.73 -1.21
C PHE A 169 -7.46 11.57 0.30
N LEU A 170 -6.28 11.21 0.83
CA LEU A 170 -6.12 11.02 2.27
C LEU A 170 -6.35 12.31 3.07
N ARG A 171 -5.93 13.47 2.56
CA ARG A 171 -6.24 14.76 3.18
C ARG A 171 -7.74 15.01 3.24
N THR A 172 -8.47 14.68 2.18
CA THR A 172 -9.93 14.83 2.16
C THR A 172 -10.60 13.91 3.17
N ILE A 173 -10.19 12.63 3.21
CA ILE A 173 -10.67 11.67 4.21
C ILE A 173 -10.42 12.19 5.63
N LYS A 174 -9.21 12.67 5.92
CA LYS A 174 -8.91 13.28 7.22
C LYS A 174 -9.86 14.42 7.55
N ASN A 175 -10.01 15.38 6.63
CA ASN A 175 -10.84 16.55 6.84
C ASN A 175 -12.32 16.20 7.04
N ARG A 176 -12.79 15.10 6.45
CA ARG A 176 -14.18 14.59 6.63
C ARG A 176 -14.36 13.81 7.92
N ALA A 177 -13.42 12.95 8.26
CA ALA A 177 -13.52 12.08 9.44
C ALA A 177 -13.20 12.77 10.77
N LEU A 178 -12.32 13.77 10.75
CA LEU A 178 -11.87 14.46 11.98
C LEU A 178 -13.01 15.17 12.74
N PRO A 179 -13.95 15.87 12.11
CA PRO A 179 -15.09 16.45 12.81
C PRO A 179 -15.96 15.41 13.54
N GLU A 180 -16.19 14.25 12.93
CA GLU A 180 -16.96 13.17 13.56
C GLU A 180 -16.22 12.55 14.73
N TYR A 181 -14.90 12.36 14.58
CA TYR A 181 -14.06 11.92 15.69
C TYR A 181 -14.10 12.91 16.86
N ASN A 182 -14.07 14.21 16.61
CA ASN A 182 -14.08 15.23 17.64
C ASN A 182 -15.41 15.35 18.40
N LYS A 183 -16.51 14.83 17.86
CA LYS A 183 -17.81 14.72 18.55
C LYS A 183 -17.84 13.60 19.59
N LEU A 184 -16.90 12.66 19.56
CA LEU A 184 -16.83 11.58 20.54
C LEU A 184 -16.47 12.13 21.92
N ASP A 185 -17.03 11.51 22.97
CA ASP A 185 -16.71 11.81 24.35
C ASP A 185 -15.18 11.71 24.59
N ALA A 186 -14.58 12.80 25.03
CA ALA A 186 -13.13 12.93 25.17
C ALA A 186 -12.51 11.84 26.07
N ASP A 187 -13.23 11.43 27.13
CA ASP A 187 -12.75 10.46 28.11
C ASP A 187 -12.82 9.01 27.60
N LYS A 188 -13.61 8.75 26.55
CA LYS A 188 -13.89 7.41 26.02
C LYS A 188 -13.42 7.20 24.57
N ARG A 189 -13.03 8.28 23.89
CA ARG A 189 -12.62 8.18 22.48
C ARG A 189 -11.27 7.47 22.36
N PRO A 190 -11.11 6.59 21.34
CA PRO A 190 -9.82 5.98 21.04
C PRO A 190 -8.85 7.05 20.54
N SER A 191 -7.56 6.74 20.43
CA SER A 191 -6.64 7.60 19.67
C SER A 191 -7.14 7.78 18.22
N TRP A 192 -6.78 8.90 17.61
CA TRP A 192 -7.15 9.19 16.20
C TRP A 192 -6.73 8.05 15.26
N SER A 193 -5.50 7.56 15.40
CA SER A 193 -5.01 6.42 14.62
C SER A 193 -5.88 5.17 14.80
N SER A 194 -6.20 4.80 16.05
CA SER A 194 -7.09 3.67 16.33
C SER A 194 -8.49 3.86 15.75
N TYR A 195 -9.01 5.07 15.75
CA TYR A 195 -10.29 5.40 15.12
C TYR A 195 -10.23 5.17 13.62
N CYS A 196 -9.21 5.71 12.93
CA CYS A 196 -9.04 5.57 11.50
C CYS A 196 -8.94 4.10 11.06
N VAL A 197 -8.15 3.30 11.79
CA VAL A 197 -8.00 1.87 11.51
C VAL A 197 -9.28 1.09 11.75
N ARG A 198 -9.94 1.29 12.93
CA ARG A 198 -11.17 0.54 13.26
C ARG A 198 -12.33 0.87 12.34
N LYS A 199 -12.46 2.11 11.91
CA LYS A 199 -13.50 2.56 10.97
C LYS A 199 -13.13 2.28 9.52
N ASN A 200 -11.86 1.94 9.26
CA ASN A 200 -11.33 1.77 7.91
C ASN A 200 -11.72 2.96 7.01
N VAL A 201 -11.48 4.17 7.49
CA VAL A 201 -12.08 5.41 6.98
C VAL A 201 -11.85 5.68 5.49
N ALA A 202 -10.80 5.14 4.90
CA ALA A 202 -10.51 5.29 3.47
C ALA A 202 -11.16 4.20 2.60
N GLU A 203 -11.33 2.98 3.12
CA GLU A 203 -11.85 1.84 2.35
C GLU A 203 -13.30 1.48 2.72
N ASN A 204 -13.90 2.13 3.73
CA ASN A 204 -15.31 1.96 4.05
C ASN A 204 -16.21 2.60 2.99
N LEU A 205 -17.52 2.41 3.08
CA LEU A 205 -18.47 2.91 2.08
C LEU A 205 -18.39 4.43 1.89
N GLU A 206 -18.22 5.19 2.98
CA GLU A 206 -18.08 6.65 2.93
C GLU A 206 -16.78 7.06 2.23
N GLY A 207 -15.65 6.43 2.59
CA GLY A 207 -14.36 6.66 1.93
C GLY A 207 -14.40 6.34 0.45
N GLN A 208 -15.03 5.24 0.06
CA GLN A 208 -15.23 4.86 -1.34
C GLN A 208 -16.11 5.88 -2.09
N GLN A 209 -17.13 6.44 -1.42
CA GLN A 209 -17.98 7.47 -2.01
C GLN A 209 -17.21 8.79 -2.21
N ILE A 210 -16.42 9.19 -1.22
CA ILE A 210 -15.56 10.38 -1.32
C ILE A 210 -14.55 10.21 -2.47
N PHE A 211 -13.96 9.03 -2.61
CA PHE A 211 -13.04 8.75 -3.73
C PHE A 211 -13.75 8.90 -5.08
N MET A 212 -14.96 8.34 -5.19
CA MET A 212 -15.77 8.46 -6.39
C MET A 212 -16.05 9.93 -6.74
N ASP A 213 -16.53 10.71 -5.78
CA ASP A 213 -16.95 12.09 -6.00
C ASP A 213 -15.82 13.02 -6.44
N LEU A 214 -14.59 12.76 -5.96
CA LEU A 214 -13.45 13.64 -6.19
C LEU A 214 -12.56 13.20 -7.37
N PHE A 215 -12.39 11.90 -7.56
CA PHE A 215 -11.36 11.35 -8.43
C PHE A 215 -11.89 10.50 -9.58
N MET A 216 -13.16 10.13 -9.59
CA MET A 216 -13.76 9.41 -10.72
C MET A 216 -14.46 10.37 -11.67
N THR A 217 -13.68 11.20 -12.32
CA THR A 217 -14.11 12.24 -13.25
C THR A 217 -13.60 11.93 -14.65
N PRO A 218 -14.09 12.59 -15.71
CA PRO A 218 -13.51 12.45 -17.06
C PRO A 218 -12.01 12.79 -17.17
N LYS A 219 -11.44 13.45 -16.14
CA LYS A 219 -10.02 13.84 -16.09
C LYS A 219 -9.17 12.95 -15.17
N SER A 220 -9.75 11.89 -14.62
CA SER A 220 -9.07 11.00 -13.68
C SER A 220 -9.48 9.57 -13.93
N ILE A 221 -8.60 8.78 -14.49
CA ILE A 221 -8.81 7.38 -14.81
C ILE A 221 -8.01 6.53 -13.83
N HIS A 222 -8.65 5.53 -13.28
CA HIS A 222 -8.04 4.53 -12.39
C HIS A 222 -8.16 3.17 -13.06
N LEU A 223 -7.05 2.45 -13.14
CA LEU A 223 -7.00 1.16 -13.79
C LEU A 223 -6.78 0.03 -12.77
N SER A 224 -7.22 -1.15 -13.12
CA SER A 224 -6.90 -2.40 -12.45
C SER A 224 -6.56 -3.46 -13.49
N ILE A 225 -5.80 -4.48 -13.07
CA ILE A 225 -5.57 -5.65 -13.89
C ILE A 225 -6.88 -6.40 -14.15
N ASP A 226 -6.99 -7.00 -15.33
CA ASP A 226 -8.14 -7.81 -15.72
C ASP A 226 -8.03 -9.23 -15.16
N ARG A 227 -8.12 -9.38 -13.83
CA ARG A 227 -8.22 -10.71 -13.21
C ARG A 227 -9.01 -10.65 -11.91
N PRO A 228 -10.22 -11.17 -11.88
CA PRO A 228 -10.95 -11.37 -10.64
C PRO A 228 -10.21 -12.39 -9.77
N LEU A 229 -10.21 -12.18 -8.45
CA LEU A 229 -9.81 -13.20 -7.49
C LEU A 229 -10.82 -14.34 -7.54
N ALA A 230 -10.39 -15.51 -7.96
CA ALA A 230 -11.22 -16.70 -7.90
C ALA A 230 -11.51 -17.14 -6.45
N HIS A 231 -10.59 -16.82 -5.53
CA HIS A 231 -10.71 -17.11 -4.11
C HIS A 231 -9.89 -16.10 -3.30
N PRO A 232 -10.39 -15.56 -2.19
CA PRO A 232 -9.69 -14.54 -1.39
C PRO A 232 -8.33 -15.01 -0.84
N ASN A 233 -8.13 -16.31 -0.70
CA ASN A 233 -6.88 -16.90 -0.22
C ASN A 233 -5.98 -17.43 -1.36
N ALA A 234 -6.35 -17.24 -2.61
CA ALA A 234 -5.53 -17.69 -3.73
C ALA A 234 -4.32 -16.78 -3.91
N VAL A 235 -3.14 -17.37 -4.03
CA VAL A 235 -1.95 -16.65 -4.46
C VAL A 235 -2.03 -16.50 -5.96
N LEU A 236 -2.30 -15.29 -6.43
CA LEU A 236 -2.36 -14.98 -7.84
C LEU A 236 -1.06 -14.33 -8.30
N LEU A 237 -0.56 -14.78 -9.45
CA LEU A 237 0.44 -14.07 -10.21
C LEU A 237 -0.27 -12.99 -11.02
N ALA A 238 -0.44 -11.85 -10.38
CA ALA A 238 -0.78 -10.59 -11.01
C ALA A 238 0.52 -9.81 -11.27
N PRO A 239 0.51 -8.58 -11.82
CA PRO A 239 1.73 -7.76 -11.85
C PRO A 239 2.42 -7.72 -10.49
N TRP A 240 1.66 -7.72 -9.39
CA TRP A 240 2.21 -7.92 -8.05
C TRP A 240 1.61 -9.19 -7.42
N PRO A 241 2.43 -10.09 -6.83
CA PRO A 241 1.94 -11.31 -6.21
C PRO A 241 0.99 -10.99 -5.06
N TYR A 242 -0.17 -11.61 -5.06
CA TYR A 242 -1.10 -11.51 -3.95
C TYR A 242 -0.93 -12.70 -3.02
N ARG A 243 -0.70 -12.39 -1.76
CA ARG A 243 -0.77 -13.34 -0.67
C ARG A 243 -1.65 -12.74 0.43
N PRO A 244 -2.43 -13.55 1.17
CA PRO A 244 -3.18 -13.06 2.31
C PRO A 244 -2.28 -12.32 3.30
N THR A 245 -2.85 -11.31 3.99
CA THR A 245 -2.12 -10.58 5.03
C THR A 245 -1.52 -11.51 6.08
N ALA A 246 -0.31 -11.21 6.53
CA ALA A 246 0.36 -11.96 7.58
C ALA A 246 -0.30 -11.78 8.96
N VAL A 247 -1.08 -10.73 9.14
CA VAL A 247 -1.73 -10.38 10.41
C VAL A 247 -3.22 -10.25 10.23
N VAL A 248 -3.99 -11.02 11.00
CA VAL A 248 -5.45 -10.94 11.07
C VAL A 248 -5.85 -10.64 12.52
N GLN A 249 -6.66 -9.60 12.73
CA GLN A 249 -7.12 -9.16 14.05
C GLN A 249 -6.01 -8.97 15.11
N GLY A 250 -4.83 -8.55 14.65
CA GLY A 250 -3.66 -8.31 15.50
C GLY A 250 -2.87 -9.59 15.86
N LEU A 251 -3.18 -10.72 15.24
CA LEU A 251 -2.49 -12.00 15.43
C LEU A 251 -1.77 -12.39 14.14
N LEU A 252 -0.56 -12.95 14.30
CA LEU A 252 0.21 -13.47 13.19
C LEU A 252 -0.38 -14.81 12.71
N GLU A 253 -0.69 -14.89 11.44
CA GLU A 253 -1.26 -16.08 10.81
C GLU A 253 -0.27 -17.26 10.83
N PRO A 254 -0.75 -18.52 10.96
CA PRO A 254 0.11 -19.71 10.97
C PRO A 254 1.05 -19.80 9.77
N TRP A 255 0.55 -19.52 8.57
CA TRP A 255 1.37 -19.52 7.35
C TRP A 255 2.48 -18.49 7.39
N ALA A 256 2.24 -17.35 8.03
CA ALA A 256 3.21 -16.27 8.14
C ALA A 256 4.34 -16.65 9.11
N LYS A 257 4.04 -17.34 10.20
CA LYS A 257 5.06 -17.89 11.11
C LYS A 257 5.98 -18.87 10.38
N GLU A 258 5.40 -19.84 9.67
CA GLU A 258 6.15 -20.83 8.89
C GLU A 258 7.00 -20.16 7.80
N PHE A 259 6.42 -19.18 7.10
CA PHE A 259 7.11 -18.41 6.08
C PHE A 259 8.31 -17.67 6.68
N ALA A 260 8.12 -16.90 7.74
CA ALA A 260 9.18 -16.13 8.39
C ALA A 260 10.32 -17.04 8.87
N GLN A 261 10.00 -18.17 9.49
CA GLN A 261 11.00 -19.16 9.96
C GLN A 261 11.81 -19.72 8.78
N ARG A 262 11.15 -20.09 7.68
CA ARG A 262 11.80 -20.57 6.46
C ARG A 262 12.74 -19.51 5.87
N GLU A 263 12.35 -18.23 5.94
CA GLU A 263 13.15 -17.11 5.45
C GLU A 263 14.29 -16.71 6.40
N GLY A 264 14.41 -17.39 7.55
CA GLY A 264 15.50 -17.20 8.53
C GLY A 264 15.17 -16.22 9.65
N PHE A 265 13.92 -15.77 9.78
CA PHE A 265 13.46 -14.95 10.89
C PHE A 265 13.01 -15.85 12.04
N LYS A 266 13.90 -16.09 13.01
CA LYS A 266 13.64 -17.01 14.14
C LYS A 266 12.60 -16.46 15.12
N THR A 267 12.57 -15.14 15.28
CA THR A 267 11.61 -14.43 16.12
C THR A 267 11.15 -13.19 15.38
N LEU A 268 9.88 -12.85 15.56
CA LEU A 268 9.32 -11.58 15.13
C LEU A 268 8.90 -10.83 16.40
N ASP A 269 9.65 -9.78 16.75
CA ASP A 269 9.45 -9.05 18.00
C ASP A 269 8.00 -8.59 18.16
N GLY A 270 7.38 -9.02 19.25
CA GLY A 270 5.98 -8.71 19.58
C GLY A 270 4.90 -9.60 18.91
N TRP A 271 5.30 -10.67 18.16
CA TRP A 271 4.35 -11.51 17.40
C TRP A 271 4.37 -13.01 17.76
N TYR A 272 5.24 -13.43 18.67
CA TYR A 272 5.33 -14.81 19.19
C TYR A 272 4.94 -14.87 20.67
#